data_454ef437319a0ff1d5bdeefb54c0971b
#
_entry.id   454ef437319a0ff1d5bdeefb54c0971b
#
_cell.length_a   1.000
_cell.length_b   1.000
_cell.length_c   1.000
_cell.angle_alpha   90.00
_cell.angle_beta   90.00
_cell.angle_gamma   90.00
#
_symmetry.space_group_name_H-M   'P 1'
#
loop_
_entity.id
_entity.type
_entity.pdbx_description
1 polymer ?
#
loop_
_entity_poly.entity_id
_entity_poly.type
_entity_poly.pdbx_seq_one_letter_code
_entity_poly.pdbx_strand_id
1 'polypeptide(L)'
;MKNHILKAGLLAAGLSMSFLTGQAQAADSSKPIVIPTHNWSSQVVMAYVIGGIFESMGSNVEYVPADSQAVYEAIRNGDVTISHEVWQSSFGKSFYNAMAKGGVIDAGTHAAATLEEMGVP
;
A
#
# COMPACT_ATOMS: atom_id res chain seq x y z
N MET A 1 -54.74 -51.44 36.79
CA MET A 1 -53.95 -52.42 36.04
C MET A 1 -53.71 -51.89 34.67
N LYS A 2 -52.53 -51.81 34.23
CA LYS A 2 -51.88 -51.39 32.97
C LYS A 2 -51.07 -50.10 33.08
N ASN A 3 -49.80 -50.34 33.28
CA ASN A 3 -48.70 -49.33 33.24
C ASN A 3 -48.44 -48.92 31.83
N HIS A 4 -48.47 -47.63 31.56
CA HIS A 4 -47.86 -47.07 30.33
C HIS A 4 -46.67 -46.21 30.72
N ILE A 5 -45.51 -46.77 30.49
CA ILE A 5 -44.21 -46.09 30.59
C ILE A 5 -44.05 -45.18 29.36
N LEU A 6 -44.13 -43.87 29.56
CA LEU A 6 -43.75 -42.88 28.53
C LEU A 6 -42.25 -42.76 28.52
N LYS A 7 -41.63 -43.18 27.41
CA LYS A 7 -40.23 -42.94 27.14
C LYS A 7 -40.09 -41.52 26.58
N ALA A 8 -39.55 -40.62 27.38
CA ALA A 8 -39.15 -39.30 26.92
C ALA A 8 -37.85 -39.43 26.14
N GLY A 9 -37.93 -39.24 24.83
CA GLY A 9 -36.74 -39.12 23.97
C GLY A 9 -36.19 -37.71 24.04
N LEU A 10 -34.97 -37.56 24.55
CA LEU A 10 -34.25 -36.32 24.59
C LEU A 10 -33.62 -36.11 23.21
N LEU A 11 -34.16 -35.20 22.39
CA LEU A 11 -33.51 -34.71 21.16
C LEU A 11 -32.50 -33.65 21.58
N ALA A 12 -31.23 -34.00 21.57
CA ALA A 12 -30.12 -33.05 21.65
C ALA A 12 -29.93 -32.42 20.27
N ALA A 13 -30.50 -31.22 20.09
CA ALA A 13 -30.19 -30.40 18.93
C ALA A 13 -28.80 -29.76 19.10
N GLY A 14 -27.81 -30.37 18.49
CA GLY A 14 -26.47 -29.79 18.41
C GLY A 14 -26.47 -28.54 17.52
N LEU A 15 -26.38 -27.36 18.13
CA LEU A 15 -26.13 -26.09 17.43
C LEU A 15 -24.67 -26.07 16.99
N SER A 16 -24.41 -26.50 15.76
CA SER A 16 -23.11 -26.30 15.14
C SER A 16 -22.99 -24.82 14.74
N MET A 17 -22.39 -24.01 15.61
CA MET A 17 -21.94 -22.66 15.26
C MET A 17 -20.74 -22.78 14.32
N SER A 18 -20.98 -22.77 13.02
CA SER A 18 -19.96 -22.56 12.02
C SER A 18 -19.47 -21.11 12.15
N PHE A 19 -18.32 -20.93 12.79
CA PHE A 19 -17.58 -19.68 12.71
C PHE A 19 -17.10 -19.52 11.26
N LEU A 20 -17.88 -18.85 10.43
CA LEU A 20 -17.41 -18.26 9.20
C LEU A 20 -16.40 -17.17 9.60
N THR A 21 -15.13 -17.55 9.73
CA THR A 21 -14.04 -16.60 9.69
C THR A 21 -14.00 -16.04 8.27
N GLY A 22 -14.83 -15.03 8.02
CA GLY A 22 -14.69 -14.20 6.85
C GLY A 22 -13.31 -13.57 6.93
N GLN A 23 -12.37 -14.09 6.15
CA GLN A 23 -11.18 -13.33 5.82
C GLN A 23 -11.69 -12.06 5.13
N ALA A 24 -11.60 -10.93 5.82
CA ALA A 24 -11.72 -9.65 5.16
C ALA A 24 -10.54 -9.55 4.20
N GLN A 25 -10.72 -10.08 2.98
CA GLN A 25 -9.89 -9.68 1.87
C GLN A 25 -10.15 -8.19 1.71
N ALA A 26 -9.17 -7.37 2.10
CA ALA A 26 -9.16 -6.00 1.65
C ALA A 26 -9.34 -6.06 0.14
N ALA A 27 -10.45 -5.53 -0.36
CA ALA A 27 -10.68 -5.48 -1.79
C ALA A 27 -9.57 -4.61 -2.36
N ASP A 28 -8.60 -5.23 -3.03
CA ASP A 28 -7.58 -4.50 -3.74
C ASP A 28 -8.26 -3.53 -4.70
N SER A 29 -7.85 -2.29 -4.66
CA SER A 29 -8.37 -1.27 -5.56
C SER A 29 -8.16 -1.75 -7.00
N SER A 30 -9.20 -1.69 -7.83
CA SER A 30 -9.08 -1.94 -9.27
C SER A 30 -8.32 -0.82 -10.01
N LYS A 31 -8.01 0.28 -9.31
CA LYS A 31 -7.22 1.37 -9.86
C LYS A 31 -5.75 0.96 -9.97
N PRO A 32 -5.04 1.42 -11.00
CA PRO A 32 -3.63 1.14 -11.13
C PRO A 32 -2.82 1.78 -9.98
N ILE A 33 -1.70 1.16 -9.66
CA ILE A 33 -0.66 1.76 -8.83
C ILE A 33 0.14 2.68 -9.74
N VAL A 34 0.01 3.99 -9.54
CA VAL A 34 0.69 5.00 -10.35
C VAL A 34 2.04 5.32 -9.72
N ILE A 35 3.12 5.03 -10.45
CA ILE A 35 4.51 5.21 -10.02
C ILE A 35 5.15 6.34 -10.84
N PRO A 36 5.73 7.36 -10.20
CA PRO A 36 6.37 8.44 -10.92
C PRO A 36 7.73 8.01 -11.49
N THR A 37 8.07 8.52 -12.65
CA THR A 37 9.42 8.45 -13.21
C THR A 37 10.01 9.85 -13.26
N HIS A 38 11.14 10.04 -12.59
CA HIS A 38 11.90 11.28 -12.60
C HIS A 38 13.02 11.24 -13.67
N ASN A 39 13.90 12.21 -13.67
CA ASN A 39 14.91 12.36 -14.71
C ASN A 39 16.32 11.84 -14.33
N TRP A 40 16.42 10.97 -13.31
CA TRP A 40 17.67 10.33 -12.93
C TRP A 40 17.56 8.80 -12.86
N SER A 41 18.67 8.13 -13.13
CA SER A 41 18.70 6.71 -13.46
C SER A 41 18.27 5.80 -12.31
N SER A 42 18.68 6.05 -11.06
CA SER A 42 18.34 5.22 -9.92
C SER A 42 16.84 5.16 -9.71
N GLN A 43 16.20 6.32 -9.77
CA GLN A 43 14.77 6.45 -9.59
C GLN A 43 13.98 5.72 -10.68
N VAL A 44 14.40 5.89 -11.95
CA VAL A 44 13.73 5.23 -13.08
C VAL A 44 13.86 3.70 -12.97
N VAL A 45 15.07 3.19 -12.72
CA VAL A 45 15.29 1.75 -12.54
C VAL A 45 14.44 1.21 -11.39
N MET A 46 14.42 1.91 -10.26
CA MET A 46 13.69 1.45 -9.08
C MET A 46 12.17 1.53 -9.27
N ALA A 47 11.67 2.51 -10.03
CA ALA A 47 10.26 2.58 -10.41
C ALA A 47 9.82 1.29 -11.13
N TYR A 48 10.59 0.84 -12.11
CA TYR A 48 10.27 -0.39 -12.84
C TYR A 48 10.47 -1.66 -12.00
N VAL A 49 11.45 -1.69 -11.09
CA VAL A 49 11.62 -2.82 -10.16
C VAL A 49 10.41 -2.93 -9.24
N ILE A 50 10.01 -1.84 -8.62
CA ILE A 50 8.85 -1.82 -7.70
C ILE A 50 7.56 -2.12 -8.45
N GLY A 51 7.37 -1.53 -9.63
CA GLY A 51 6.21 -1.82 -10.46
C GLY A 51 6.12 -3.29 -10.85
N GLY A 52 7.24 -3.90 -11.29
CA GLY A 52 7.29 -5.33 -11.60
C GLY A 52 6.93 -6.23 -10.41
N ILE A 53 7.28 -5.81 -9.18
CA ILE A 53 6.84 -6.52 -7.97
C ILE A 53 5.32 -6.45 -7.84
N PHE A 54 4.72 -5.26 -7.96
CA PHE A 54 3.26 -5.11 -7.89
C PHE A 54 2.54 -5.87 -9.00
N GLU A 55 3.06 -5.83 -10.23
CA GLU A 55 2.52 -6.61 -11.34
C GLU A 55 2.57 -8.12 -11.06
N SER A 56 3.66 -8.62 -10.47
CA SER A 56 3.78 -10.03 -10.07
C SER A 56 2.78 -10.44 -8.99
N MET A 57 2.29 -9.48 -8.23
CA MET A 57 1.24 -9.65 -7.22
C MET A 57 -0.18 -9.51 -7.80
N GLY A 58 -0.30 -9.26 -9.10
CA GLY A 58 -1.59 -9.12 -9.80
C GLY A 58 -2.16 -7.70 -9.82
N SER A 59 -1.40 -6.69 -9.40
CA SER A 59 -1.82 -5.29 -9.48
C SER A 59 -1.59 -4.71 -10.88
N ASN A 60 -2.44 -3.79 -11.30
CA ASN A 60 -2.17 -2.95 -12.47
C ASN A 60 -1.19 -1.85 -12.08
N VAL A 61 -0.22 -1.57 -12.92
CA VAL A 61 0.78 -0.53 -12.70
C VAL A 61 0.78 0.45 -13.87
N GLU A 62 0.95 1.72 -13.55
CA GLU A 62 1.07 2.80 -14.52
C GLU A 62 2.28 3.66 -14.15
N TYR A 63 3.08 4.05 -15.15
CA TYR A 63 4.26 4.90 -14.97
C TYR A 63 3.98 6.26 -15.56
N VAL A 64 4.22 7.32 -14.79
CA VAL A 64 3.98 8.70 -15.21
C VAL A 64 5.21 9.56 -15.01
N PRO A 65 5.62 10.36 -15.99
CA PRO A 65 6.66 11.36 -15.77
C PRO A 65 6.20 12.38 -14.72
N ALA A 66 7.05 12.67 -13.75
CA ALA A 66 6.74 13.64 -12.71
C ALA A 66 7.97 14.48 -12.33
N ASP A 67 7.74 15.76 -12.08
CA ASP A 67 8.75 16.63 -11.48
C ASP A 67 8.96 16.26 -10.01
N SER A 68 10.21 16.28 -9.57
CA SER A 68 10.62 15.84 -8.24
C SER A 68 10.03 16.66 -7.09
N GLN A 69 9.63 17.89 -7.33
CA GLN A 69 8.99 18.72 -6.31
C GLN A 69 7.45 18.66 -6.39
N ALA A 70 6.91 18.54 -7.60
CA ALA A 70 5.47 18.47 -7.82
C ALA A 70 4.88 17.12 -7.41
N VAL A 71 5.68 16.06 -7.35
CA VAL A 71 5.23 14.69 -7.03
C VAL A 71 4.48 14.60 -5.69
N TYR A 72 4.86 15.39 -4.70
CA TYR A 72 4.21 15.35 -3.38
C TYR A 72 2.77 15.87 -3.40
N GLU A 73 2.49 16.90 -4.19
CA GLU A 73 1.11 17.36 -4.40
C GLU A 73 0.32 16.37 -5.26
N ALA A 74 0.96 15.73 -6.25
CA ALA A 74 0.33 14.67 -7.05
C ALA A 74 -0.08 13.47 -6.18
N ILE A 75 0.75 13.07 -5.20
CA ILE A 75 0.38 12.03 -4.22
C ILE A 75 -0.82 12.49 -3.38
N ARG A 76 -0.82 13.72 -2.88
CA ARG A 76 -1.92 14.25 -2.09
C ARG A 76 -3.24 14.29 -2.85
N ASN A 77 -3.19 14.56 -4.14
CA ASN A 77 -4.36 14.59 -5.01
C ASN A 77 -4.82 13.19 -5.48
N GLY A 78 -3.99 12.16 -5.29
CA GLY A 78 -4.26 10.81 -5.75
C GLY A 78 -3.89 10.56 -7.21
N ASP A 79 -3.16 11.49 -7.84
CA ASP A 79 -2.67 11.34 -9.22
C ASP A 79 -1.46 10.39 -9.30
N VAL A 80 -0.73 10.25 -8.20
CA VAL A 80 0.40 9.34 -7.98
C VAL A 80 0.13 8.54 -6.72
N THR A 81 0.40 7.24 -6.74
CA THR A 81 0.15 6.36 -5.60
C THR A 81 1.34 6.30 -4.64
N ILE A 82 2.55 6.23 -5.16
CA ILE A 82 3.77 6.04 -4.38
C ILE A 82 4.92 6.83 -4.98
N SER A 83 5.77 7.42 -4.12
CA SER A 83 7.10 7.90 -4.49
C SER A 83 8.12 7.13 -3.65
N HIS A 84 9.00 6.41 -4.31
CA HIS A 84 9.91 5.45 -3.69
C HIS A 84 11.31 6.01 -3.40
N GLU A 85 11.63 7.20 -3.88
CA GLU A 85 12.94 7.83 -3.69
C GLU A 85 12.76 9.31 -3.35
N VAL A 86 12.94 9.64 -2.08
CA VAL A 86 12.80 10.99 -1.55
C VAL A 86 14.12 11.43 -0.94
N TRP A 87 14.78 12.41 -1.57
CA TRP A 87 16.02 13.02 -1.10
C TRP A 87 15.70 14.23 -0.23
N GLN A 88 15.65 14.02 1.09
CA GLN A 88 15.17 15.03 2.03
C GLN A 88 16.04 16.29 2.07
N SER A 89 17.35 16.18 1.82
CA SER A 89 18.24 17.32 1.74
C SER A 89 17.97 18.22 0.54
N SER A 90 17.58 17.66 -0.60
CA SER A 90 17.26 18.42 -1.81
C SER A 90 15.78 18.83 -1.91
N PHE A 91 14.86 17.95 -1.55
CA PHE A 91 13.42 18.14 -1.75
C PHE A 91 12.63 18.24 -0.45
N GLY A 92 13.30 18.25 0.70
CA GLY A 92 12.67 18.15 2.02
C GLY A 92 11.62 19.22 2.27
N LYS A 93 11.80 20.44 1.77
CA LYS A 93 10.79 21.49 1.95
C LYS A 93 9.45 21.10 1.34
N SER A 94 9.44 20.59 0.11
CA SER A 94 8.21 20.15 -0.58
C SER A 94 7.60 18.93 0.10
N PHE A 95 8.42 17.96 0.49
CA PHE A 95 8.01 16.79 1.25
C PHE A 95 7.35 17.17 2.58
N TYR A 96 8.04 17.96 3.43
CA TYR A 96 7.50 18.34 4.73
C TYR A 96 6.24 19.21 4.63
N ASN A 97 6.14 20.06 3.62
CA ASN A 97 4.94 20.82 3.37
C ASN A 97 3.75 19.92 3.01
N ALA A 98 3.97 18.90 2.16
CA ALA A 98 2.94 17.94 1.82
C ALA A 98 2.50 17.12 3.04
N MET A 99 3.46 16.66 3.85
CA MET A 99 3.16 15.96 5.12
C MET A 99 2.33 16.83 6.06
N ALA A 100 2.69 18.10 6.22
CA ALA A 100 1.97 19.03 7.08
C ALA A 100 0.53 19.30 6.62
N LYS A 101 0.28 19.31 5.32
CA LYS A 101 -1.06 19.45 4.74
C LYS A 101 -1.91 18.19 4.86
N GLY A 102 -1.30 17.02 5.13
CA GLY A 102 -1.95 15.71 5.18
C GLY A 102 -2.19 15.10 3.80
N GLY A 103 -2.62 13.84 3.78
CA GLY A 103 -2.86 13.08 2.54
C GLY A 103 -1.62 12.40 1.97
N VAL A 104 -0.47 12.48 2.66
CA VAL A 104 0.76 11.73 2.36
C VAL A 104 1.13 10.93 3.61
N ILE A 105 1.57 9.70 3.41
CA ILE A 105 2.08 8.81 4.45
C ILE A 105 3.57 8.60 4.22
N ASP A 106 4.39 8.90 5.23
CA ASP A 106 5.80 8.53 5.22
C ASP A 106 5.93 7.04 5.57
N ALA A 107 6.39 6.24 4.61
CA ALA A 107 6.57 4.80 4.77
C ALA A 107 7.93 4.45 5.43
N GLY A 108 8.74 5.43 5.74
CA GLY A 108 10.03 5.27 6.41
C GLY A 108 11.24 5.37 5.49
N THR A 109 12.39 5.17 6.09
CA THR A 109 13.69 5.33 5.45
C THR A 109 14.13 4.03 4.76
N HIS A 110 14.78 4.15 3.60
CA HIS A 110 15.46 3.02 2.95
C HIS A 110 16.49 2.37 3.86
N ALA A 111 16.61 1.05 3.76
CA ALA A 111 17.64 0.30 4.48
C ALA A 111 19.07 0.58 3.94
N ALA A 112 19.18 1.04 2.69
CA ALA A 112 20.44 1.40 2.08
C ALA A 112 20.94 2.76 2.63
N ALA A 113 22.21 2.79 3.05
CA ALA A 113 22.85 4.06 3.38
C ALA A 113 23.06 4.87 2.11
N THR A 114 22.64 6.13 2.13
CA THR A 114 22.80 7.06 1.03
C THR A 114 23.56 8.29 1.52
N LEU A 115 24.31 8.92 0.62
CA LEU A 115 25.05 10.13 0.87
C LEU A 115 24.71 11.16 -0.22
N GLU A 116 24.39 12.36 0.20
CA GLU A 116 24.12 13.48 -0.69
C GLU A 116 25.10 14.60 -0.37
N GLU A 117 26.01 14.86 -1.30
CA GLU A 117 27.11 15.83 -1.13
C GLU A 117 27.19 16.76 -2.33
N MET A 118 27.73 17.96 -2.08
CA MET A 118 28.13 18.86 -3.18
C MET A 118 29.51 18.44 -3.67
N GLY A 119 29.59 18.05 -4.95
CA GLY A 119 30.83 17.91 -5.67
C GLY A 119 31.27 19.27 -6.24
N VAL A 120 32.57 19.59 -6.15
CA VAL A 120 33.18 20.66 -6.89
C VAL A 120 34.06 20.04 -7.97
N PRO A 121 34.13 20.64 -9.20
CA PRO A 121 35.00 20.13 -10.27
C PRO A 121 36.48 20.27 -9.93
#